data_1a294a86e385d7917661fe0d45887871
#
_entry.id   1a294a86e385d7917661fe0d45887871
#
_cell.length_a   1.000
_cell.length_b   1.000
_cell.length_c   1.000
_cell.angle_alpha   90.00
_cell.angle_beta   90.00
_cell.angle_gamma   90.00
#
_symmetry.space_group_name_H-M   'P 1'
#
loop_
_entity.id
_entity.type
_entity.pdbx_description
1 polymer ?
#
loop_
_entity_poly.entity_id
_entity_poly.type
_entity_poly.pdbx_seq_one_letter_code
_entity_poly.pdbx_strand_id
1 'polypeptide(L)'
;MTLTTRKAAVAVAIAATALAVAAGGLVFAGVYDVGADTPHTRPVYALLETVRERSIAARADELQAPPDLNSPARIRQGAGNYQAMCSGCHLAPGMRSTELSRGLYPAPPDLSKTPVEPRRAFWTIKHGIKASGMPAWGASVGDEYIWNMAALLQALPSMDAAQYRALVAESGGHSHGGGETAAGDDHHGRTAPVETQGHGHHEAVSQLAASEPGAASESAHVPADGKPHAHAPTPKAPTKAVAPQAAPAEPPTDEHQAHEHAH
;
A
#
# COMPACT_ATOMS: atom_id res chain seq x y z
N MET A 1 -37.75 41.32 -17.77
CA MET A 1 -37.48 40.81 -16.40
C MET A 1 -38.24 41.68 -15.44
N THR A 2 -39.21 41.12 -14.72
CA THR A 2 -40.02 41.87 -13.76
C THR A 2 -39.20 42.26 -12.51
N LEU A 3 -39.60 43.32 -11.80
CA LEU A 3 -38.91 43.80 -10.62
C LEU A 3 -38.76 42.68 -9.53
N THR A 4 -39.70 41.75 -9.49
CA THR A 4 -39.73 40.58 -8.58
C THR A 4 -38.63 39.56 -8.93
N THR A 5 -38.41 39.30 -10.22
CA THR A 5 -37.34 38.36 -10.67
C THR A 5 -35.95 38.94 -10.40
N ARG A 6 -35.75 40.26 -10.51
CA ARG A 6 -34.46 40.90 -10.19
C ARG A 6 -34.19 40.85 -8.67
N LYS A 7 -35.20 41.11 -7.81
CA LYS A 7 -35.02 40.99 -6.36
C LYS A 7 -34.72 39.54 -5.91
N ALA A 8 -35.39 38.54 -6.52
CA ALA A 8 -35.12 37.12 -6.27
C ALA A 8 -33.71 36.75 -6.70
N ALA A 9 -33.27 37.16 -7.89
CA ALA A 9 -31.91 36.90 -8.36
C ALA A 9 -30.82 37.50 -7.48
N VAL A 10 -31.03 38.75 -6.99
CA VAL A 10 -30.11 39.40 -6.04
C VAL A 10 -30.07 38.64 -4.72
N ALA A 11 -31.24 38.25 -4.17
CA ALA A 11 -31.27 37.47 -2.94
C ALA A 11 -30.53 36.12 -3.05
N VAL A 12 -30.70 35.40 -4.15
CA VAL A 12 -30.00 34.16 -4.43
C VAL A 12 -28.50 34.42 -4.53
N ALA A 13 -28.07 35.47 -5.23
CA ALA A 13 -26.65 35.82 -5.35
C ALA A 13 -26.00 36.11 -3.99
N ILE A 14 -26.70 36.89 -3.14
CA ILE A 14 -26.23 37.19 -1.78
C ILE A 14 -26.11 35.91 -0.93
N ALA A 15 -27.13 35.03 -0.98
CA ALA A 15 -27.11 33.77 -0.26
C ALA A 15 -25.97 32.86 -0.73
N ALA A 16 -25.75 32.75 -2.05
CA ALA A 16 -24.65 31.96 -2.62
C ALA A 16 -23.28 32.54 -2.20
N THR A 17 -23.11 33.86 -2.21
CA THR A 17 -21.88 34.50 -1.75
C THR A 17 -21.64 34.27 -0.26
N ALA A 18 -22.66 34.42 0.57
CA ALA A 18 -22.56 34.18 2.00
C ALA A 18 -22.16 32.69 2.29
N LEU A 19 -22.77 31.76 1.59
CA LEU A 19 -22.44 30.35 1.70
C LEU A 19 -20.97 30.04 1.26
N ALA A 20 -20.52 30.66 0.16
CA ALA A 20 -19.15 30.52 -0.32
C ALA A 20 -18.13 31.11 0.68
N VAL A 21 -18.42 32.27 1.27
CA VAL A 21 -17.59 32.90 2.32
C VAL A 21 -17.54 32.02 3.56
N ALA A 22 -18.68 31.47 3.99
CA ALA A 22 -18.74 30.59 5.16
C ALA A 22 -17.93 29.30 4.90
N ALA A 23 -18.10 28.67 3.74
CA ALA A 23 -17.34 27.48 3.36
C ALA A 23 -15.83 27.77 3.28
N GLY A 24 -15.44 28.89 2.67
CA GLY A 24 -14.05 29.33 2.62
C GLY A 24 -13.48 29.60 4.00
N GLY A 25 -14.27 30.22 4.88
CA GLY A 25 -13.89 30.47 6.29
C GLY A 25 -13.64 29.16 7.07
N LEU A 26 -14.49 28.16 6.89
CA LEU A 26 -14.31 26.83 7.53
C LEU A 26 -13.04 26.13 7.04
N VAL A 27 -12.74 26.22 5.74
CA VAL A 27 -11.50 25.65 5.17
C VAL A 27 -10.28 26.37 5.70
N PHE A 28 -10.32 27.72 5.70
CA PHE A 28 -9.20 28.55 6.18
C PHE A 28 -8.94 28.37 7.69
N ALA A 29 -10.01 28.16 8.47
CA ALA A 29 -9.91 27.90 9.90
C ALA A 29 -9.43 26.47 10.25
N GLY A 30 -9.22 25.59 9.24
CA GLY A 30 -8.74 24.23 9.46
C GLY A 30 -9.72 23.33 10.23
N VAL A 31 -11.02 23.60 10.12
CA VAL A 31 -12.06 22.87 10.88
C VAL A 31 -12.17 21.41 10.43
N TYR A 32 -11.85 21.15 9.15
CA TYR A 32 -11.89 19.78 8.61
C TYR A 32 -10.57 19.06 8.90
N ASP A 33 -10.66 17.97 9.67
CA ASP A 33 -9.51 17.11 9.98
C ASP A 33 -9.11 16.27 8.74
N VAL A 34 -7.83 16.34 8.35
CA VAL A 34 -7.24 15.58 7.24
C VAL A 34 -6.37 14.42 7.72
N GLY A 35 -6.33 14.15 9.01
CA GLY A 35 -5.59 13.02 9.59
C GLY A 35 -6.13 11.68 9.10
N ALA A 36 -5.22 10.75 8.76
CA ALA A 36 -5.61 9.43 8.26
C ALA A 36 -6.23 8.53 9.36
N ASP A 37 -6.07 8.88 10.62
CA ASP A 37 -6.67 8.22 11.78
C ASP A 37 -8.11 8.70 12.08
N THR A 38 -8.53 9.80 11.43
CA THR A 38 -9.89 10.36 11.55
C THR A 38 -10.67 10.08 10.25
N PRO A 39 -11.70 9.21 10.27
CA PRO A 39 -12.44 8.90 9.05
C PRO A 39 -13.25 10.09 8.56
N HIS A 40 -13.37 10.22 7.24
CA HIS A 40 -14.28 11.20 6.62
C HIS A 40 -15.71 11.04 7.12
N THR A 41 -16.46 12.14 7.16
CA THR A 41 -17.92 12.05 7.36
C THR A 41 -18.54 11.19 6.24
N ARG A 42 -19.64 10.48 6.54
CA ARG A 42 -20.29 9.59 5.57
C ARG A 42 -20.59 10.23 4.21
N PRO A 43 -21.12 11.48 4.13
CA PRO A 43 -21.37 12.12 2.84
C PRO A 43 -20.10 12.41 2.05
N VAL A 44 -19.03 12.86 2.72
CA VAL A 44 -17.74 13.14 2.07
C VAL A 44 -17.13 11.85 1.54
N TYR A 45 -17.14 10.80 2.37
CA TYR A 45 -16.63 9.48 1.94
C TYR A 45 -17.38 8.95 0.71
N ALA A 46 -18.73 8.96 0.74
CA ALA A 46 -19.56 8.48 -0.36
C ALA A 46 -19.33 9.27 -1.66
N LEU A 47 -19.14 10.60 -1.55
CA LEU A 47 -18.83 11.44 -2.70
C LEU A 47 -17.46 11.08 -3.29
N LEU A 48 -16.41 11.01 -2.47
CA LEU A 48 -15.05 10.69 -2.90
C LEU A 48 -14.99 9.28 -3.51
N GLU A 49 -15.65 8.31 -2.90
CA GLU A 49 -15.76 6.94 -3.41
C GLU A 49 -16.45 6.91 -4.78
N THR A 50 -17.60 7.59 -4.91
CA THR A 50 -18.33 7.68 -6.18
C THR A 50 -17.46 8.30 -7.28
N VAL A 51 -16.77 9.40 -6.99
CA VAL A 51 -15.88 10.07 -7.94
C VAL A 51 -14.74 9.13 -8.35
N ARG A 52 -14.12 8.44 -7.39
CA ARG A 52 -13.05 7.47 -7.65
C ARG A 52 -13.52 6.35 -8.57
N GLU A 53 -14.62 5.66 -8.20
CA GLU A 53 -15.13 4.52 -8.96
C GLU A 53 -15.56 4.91 -10.38
N ARG A 54 -16.27 6.04 -10.52
CA ARG A 54 -16.69 6.54 -11.84
C ARG A 54 -15.50 6.94 -12.70
N SER A 55 -14.50 7.60 -12.10
CA SER A 55 -13.29 8.02 -12.79
C SER A 55 -12.46 6.85 -13.30
N ILE A 56 -12.29 5.80 -12.48
CA ILE A 56 -11.58 4.58 -12.85
C ILE A 56 -12.35 3.84 -13.96
N ALA A 57 -13.66 3.62 -13.78
CA ALA A 57 -14.48 2.91 -14.75
C ALA A 57 -14.41 3.55 -16.14
N ALA A 58 -14.65 4.86 -16.23
CA ALA A 58 -14.68 5.57 -17.51
C ALA A 58 -13.39 5.45 -18.32
N ARG A 59 -12.24 5.30 -17.62
CA ARG A 59 -10.92 5.20 -18.28
C ARG A 59 -10.48 3.76 -18.49
N ALA A 60 -10.85 2.86 -17.57
CA ALA A 60 -10.55 1.43 -17.69
C ALA A 60 -11.34 0.80 -18.85
N ASP A 61 -12.55 1.27 -19.13
CA ASP A 61 -13.40 0.73 -20.19
C ASP A 61 -12.81 0.98 -21.62
N GLU A 62 -11.92 1.95 -21.75
CA GLU A 62 -11.21 2.24 -23.01
C GLU A 62 -10.00 1.30 -23.24
N LEU A 63 -9.56 0.57 -22.22
CA LEU A 63 -8.37 -0.29 -22.29
C LEU A 63 -8.70 -1.63 -22.96
N GLN A 64 -7.71 -2.17 -23.67
CA GLN A 64 -7.75 -3.52 -24.21
C GLN A 64 -6.81 -4.41 -23.39
N ALA A 65 -7.37 -5.40 -22.71
CA ALA A 65 -6.57 -6.39 -22.01
C ALA A 65 -5.83 -7.29 -23.02
N PRO A 66 -4.59 -7.70 -22.73
CA PRO A 66 -3.86 -8.65 -23.58
C PRO A 66 -4.64 -9.97 -23.75
N PRO A 67 -4.66 -10.56 -24.95
CA PRO A 67 -5.38 -11.81 -25.19
C PRO A 67 -4.85 -13.00 -24.37
N ASP A 68 -3.58 -12.92 -23.98
CA ASP A 68 -2.88 -13.91 -23.17
C ASP A 68 -2.84 -13.55 -21.67
N LEU A 69 -3.75 -12.68 -21.19
CA LEU A 69 -3.77 -12.18 -19.81
C LEU A 69 -3.71 -13.31 -18.77
N ASN A 70 -4.41 -14.42 -19.02
CA ASN A 70 -4.47 -15.54 -18.08
C ASN A 70 -3.35 -16.56 -18.27
N SER A 71 -2.28 -16.22 -19.03
CA SER A 71 -1.17 -17.15 -19.24
C SER A 71 -0.39 -17.40 -17.94
N PRO A 72 0.05 -18.63 -17.67
CA PRO A 72 0.84 -18.93 -16.46
C PRO A 72 2.13 -18.11 -16.36
N ALA A 73 2.70 -17.72 -17.51
CA ALA A 73 3.92 -16.91 -17.54
C ALA A 73 3.68 -15.50 -16.98
N ARG A 74 2.57 -14.83 -17.38
CA ARG A 74 2.19 -13.51 -16.85
C ARG A 74 1.87 -13.56 -15.36
N ILE A 75 1.09 -14.56 -14.95
CA ILE A 75 0.71 -14.73 -13.54
C ILE A 75 1.97 -14.91 -12.67
N ARG A 76 2.91 -15.75 -13.09
CA ARG A 76 4.17 -15.99 -12.39
C ARG A 76 5.02 -14.72 -12.29
N GLN A 77 5.22 -14.01 -13.41
CA GLN A 77 5.99 -12.78 -13.42
C GLN A 77 5.35 -11.67 -12.58
N GLY A 78 4.01 -11.59 -12.60
CA GLY A 78 3.25 -10.68 -11.76
C GLY A 78 3.44 -10.93 -10.26
N ALA A 79 3.68 -12.18 -9.86
CA ALA A 79 3.84 -12.54 -8.45
C ALA A 79 5.09 -11.93 -7.81
N GLY A 80 6.21 -11.87 -8.53
CA GLY A 80 7.44 -11.22 -8.04
C GLY A 80 7.24 -9.73 -7.79
N ASN A 81 6.66 -9.03 -8.76
CA ASN A 81 6.39 -7.60 -8.63
C ASN A 81 5.35 -7.31 -7.54
N TYR A 82 4.28 -8.09 -7.47
CA TYR A 82 3.26 -7.94 -6.43
C TYR A 82 3.85 -8.15 -5.03
N GLN A 83 4.67 -9.18 -4.84
CA GLN A 83 5.33 -9.44 -3.56
C GLN A 83 6.18 -8.26 -3.12
N ALA A 84 6.94 -7.66 -4.04
CA ALA A 84 7.87 -6.58 -3.72
C ALA A 84 7.16 -5.22 -3.50
N MET A 85 6.13 -4.92 -4.29
CA MET A 85 5.56 -3.57 -4.37
C MET A 85 4.16 -3.42 -3.77
N CYS A 86 3.39 -4.50 -3.68
CA CYS A 86 1.96 -4.42 -3.37
C CYS A 86 1.58 -5.10 -2.06
N SER A 87 2.22 -6.25 -1.74
CA SER A 87 1.82 -7.12 -0.62
C SER A 87 1.90 -6.43 0.74
N GLY A 88 2.77 -5.43 0.91
CA GLY A 88 2.90 -4.64 2.13
C GLY A 88 1.62 -3.87 2.51
N CYS A 89 0.86 -3.42 1.50
CA CYS A 89 -0.41 -2.70 1.69
C CYS A 89 -1.62 -3.58 1.41
N HIS A 90 -1.58 -4.34 0.31
CA HIS A 90 -2.73 -5.10 -0.20
C HIS A 90 -2.79 -6.56 0.26
N LEU A 91 -1.82 -6.97 1.08
CA LEU A 91 -1.68 -8.32 1.63
C LEU A 91 -1.48 -9.40 0.55
N ALA A 92 -1.27 -10.62 0.99
CA ALA A 92 -1.16 -11.82 0.16
C ALA A 92 -1.81 -13.00 0.88
N PRO A 93 -2.10 -14.11 0.18
CA PRO A 93 -2.69 -15.29 0.81
C PRO A 93 -1.93 -15.73 2.07
N GLY A 94 -2.64 -15.82 3.20
CA GLY A 94 -2.07 -16.16 4.50
C GLY A 94 -1.38 -15.02 5.26
N MET A 95 -1.25 -13.81 4.69
CA MET A 95 -0.72 -12.66 5.41
C MET A 95 -1.73 -12.04 6.35
N ARG A 96 -1.24 -11.60 7.52
CA ARG A 96 -1.99 -10.72 8.44
C ARG A 96 -1.77 -9.26 8.06
N SER A 97 -2.65 -8.38 8.54
CA SER A 97 -2.50 -6.94 8.37
C SER A 97 -1.13 -6.44 8.81
N THR A 98 -0.52 -5.61 7.98
CA THR A 98 0.77 -4.95 8.24
C THR A 98 0.55 -3.60 8.92
N GLU A 99 1.62 -2.93 9.34
CA GLU A 99 1.53 -1.55 9.82
C GLU A 99 1.07 -0.60 8.72
N LEU A 100 1.58 -0.78 7.48
CA LEU A 100 1.17 0.00 6.32
C LEU A 100 -0.32 -0.18 6.00
N SER A 101 -0.80 -1.44 5.93
CA SER A 101 -2.21 -1.70 5.60
C SER A 101 -3.19 -1.14 6.65
N ARG A 102 -2.76 -1.01 7.91
CA ARG A 102 -3.56 -0.43 8.99
C ARG A 102 -3.48 1.08 9.09
N GLY A 103 -2.35 1.66 8.67
CA GLY A 103 -2.09 3.09 8.78
C GLY A 103 -2.59 3.92 7.59
N LEU A 104 -3.07 3.29 6.53
CA LEU A 104 -3.56 3.98 5.33
C LEU A 104 -5.07 4.24 5.40
N TYR A 105 -5.47 5.42 4.94
CA TYR A 105 -6.87 5.79 4.79
C TYR A 105 -7.13 6.43 3.40
N PRO A 106 -8.13 5.96 2.63
CA PRO A 106 -8.92 4.76 2.90
C PRO A 106 -8.06 3.51 3.00
N ALA A 107 -8.52 2.52 3.79
CA ALA A 107 -7.81 1.26 3.94
C ALA A 107 -7.63 0.56 2.57
N PRO A 108 -6.41 0.09 2.23
CA PRO A 108 -6.21 -0.67 0.99
C PRO A 108 -7.02 -1.97 1.04
N PRO A 109 -7.67 -2.38 -0.07
CA PRO A 109 -8.36 -3.66 -0.11
C PRO A 109 -7.39 -4.83 0.04
N ASP A 110 -7.81 -5.87 0.76
CA ASP A 110 -7.12 -7.16 0.79
C ASP A 110 -7.36 -7.88 -0.55
N LEU A 111 -6.39 -7.77 -1.47
CA LEU A 111 -6.49 -8.33 -2.81
C LEU A 111 -6.36 -9.86 -2.85
N SER A 112 -5.97 -10.48 -1.74
CA SER A 112 -6.03 -11.94 -1.60
C SER A 112 -7.47 -12.45 -1.44
N LYS A 113 -8.44 -11.55 -1.19
CA LYS A 113 -9.86 -11.88 -0.97
C LYS A 113 -10.81 -11.11 -1.88
N THR A 114 -10.34 -10.01 -2.44
CA THR A 114 -11.17 -9.08 -3.20
C THR A 114 -10.87 -9.20 -4.69
N PRO A 115 -11.77 -9.76 -5.50
CA PRO A 115 -11.61 -9.79 -6.95
C PRO A 115 -11.63 -8.38 -7.54
N VAL A 116 -10.77 -8.13 -8.53
CA VAL A 116 -10.69 -6.85 -9.23
C VAL A 116 -10.72 -7.09 -10.74
N GLU A 117 -11.54 -6.35 -11.48
CA GLU A 117 -11.58 -6.43 -12.95
C GLU A 117 -10.21 -6.01 -13.54
N PRO A 118 -9.64 -6.77 -14.51
CA PRO A 118 -8.24 -6.61 -14.91
C PRO A 118 -7.91 -5.24 -15.50
N ARG A 119 -8.79 -4.61 -16.28
CA ARG A 119 -8.56 -3.28 -16.86
C ARG A 119 -8.58 -2.19 -15.78
N ARG A 120 -9.46 -2.34 -14.77
CA ARG A 120 -9.47 -1.46 -13.60
C ARG A 120 -8.22 -1.64 -12.75
N ALA A 121 -7.76 -2.87 -12.57
CA ALA A 121 -6.50 -3.17 -11.89
C ALA A 121 -5.33 -2.50 -12.62
N PHE A 122 -5.21 -2.72 -13.93
CA PHE A 122 -4.17 -2.10 -14.74
C PHE A 122 -4.18 -0.58 -14.62
N TRP A 123 -5.34 0.05 -14.84
CA TRP A 123 -5.45 1.51 -14.77
C TRP A 123 -5.05 2.04 -13.39
N THR A 124 -5.54 1.42 -12.33
CA THR A 124 -5.26 1.84 -10.95
C THR A 124 -3.78 1.66 -10.57
N ILE A 125 -3.16 0.56 -10.97
CA ILE A 125 -1.73 0.33 -10.73
C ILE A 125 -0.91 1.37 -11.51
N LYS A 126 -1.22 1.60 -12.78
CA LYS A 126 -0.49 2.52 -13.64
C LYS A 126 -0.57 3.96 -13.14
N HIS A 127 -1.75 4.43 -12.79
CA HIS A 127 -2.01 5.84 -12.50
C HIS A 127 -2.11 6.20 -11.01
N GLY A 128 -2.19 5.20 -10.14
CA GLY A 128 -2.41 5.42 -8.71
C GLY A 128 -3.75 6.07 -8.39
N ILE A 129 -3.93 6.46 -7.14
CA ILE A 129 -5.15 7.14 -6.66
C ILE A 129 -4.75 8.38 -5.89
N LYS A 130 -5.18 9.56 -6.36
CA LYS A 130 -4.92 10.84 -5.71
C LYS A 130 -5.44 10.85 -4.27
N ALA A 131 -4.70 11.50 -3.38
CA ALA A 131 -5.00 11.62 -1.96
C ALA A 131 -5.20 10.25 -1.26
N SER A 132 -4.45 9.25 -1.69
CA SER A 132 -4.37 7.93 -1.05
C SER A 132 -2.93 7.44 -1.01
N GLY A 133 -2.67 6.33 -0.32
CA GLY A 133 -1.36 5.68 -0.30
C GLY A 133 -1.02 4.88 -1.57
N MET A 134 -1.88 4.85 -2.60
CA MET A 134 -1.63 4.09 -3.83
C MET A 134 -0.83 4.92 -4.84
N PRO A 135 0.46 4.61 -5.06
CA PRO A 135 1.29 5.37 -5.99
C PRO A 135 1.00 5.04 -7.45
N ALA A 136 1.42 5.94 -8.35
CA ALA A 136 1.33 5.75 -9.80
C ALA A 136 2.57 4.97 -10.30
N TRP A 137 2.48 3.66 -10.37
CA TRP A 137 3.60 2.80 -10.76
C TRP A 137 4.01 2.94 -12.24
N GLY A 138 3.12 3.43 -13.11
CA GLY A 138 3.42 3.61 -14.53
C GLY A 138 4.55 4.63 -14.82
N ALA A 139 5.00 5.39 -13.82
CA ALA A 139 6.16 6.26 -13.94
C ALA A 139 7.49 5.49 -13.97
N SER A 140 7.54 4.28 -13.40
CA SER A 140 8.75 3.47 -13.26
C SER A 140 8.59 2.02 -13.73
N VAL A 141 7.37 1.56 -13.97
CA VAL A 141 7.06 0.17 -14.35
C VAL A 141 6.38 0.17 -15.71
N GLY A 142 6.91 -0.58 -16.67
CA GLY A 142 6.34 -0.71 -18.02
C GLY A 142 4.99 -1.41 -18.02
N ASP A 143 4.15 -1.09 -19.01
CA ASP A 143 2.77 -1.57 -19.15
C ASP A 143 2.66 -3.10 -19.13
N GLU A 144 3.62 -3.80 -19.71
CA GLU A 144 3.64 -5.26 -19.70
C GLU A 144 3.71 -5.84 -18.28
N TYR A 145 4.55 -5.27 -17.43
CA TYR A 145 4.70 -5.70 -16.04
C TYR A 145 3.47 -5.35 -15.20
N ILE A 146 2.82 -4.23 -15.51
CA ILE A 146 1.54 -3.85 -14.90
C ILE A 146 0.45 -4.85 -15.30
N TRP A 147 0.39 -5.26 -16.58
CA TRP A 147 -0.54 -6.29 -17.03
C TRP A 147 -0.25 -7.65 -16.39
N ASN A 148 1.02 -7.98 -16.12
CA ASN A 148 1.38 -9.20 -15.41
C ASN A 148 0.88 -9.17 -13.95
N MET A 149 0.96 -8.03 -13.27
CA MET A 149 0.35 -7.86 -11.96
C MET A 149 -1.19 -7.96 -12.03
N ALA A 150 -1.83 -7.32 -13.02
CA ALA A 150 -3.26 -7.43 -13.23
C ALA A 150 -3.69 -8.89 -13.51
N ALA A 151 -2.88 -9.67 -14.23
CA ALA A 151 -3.10 -11.10 -14.45
C ALA A 151 -3.03 -11.91 -13.15
N LEU A 152 -2.02 -11.66 -12.32
CA LEU A 152 -1.94 -12.30 -11.01
C LEU A 152 -3.19 -12.05 -10.18
N LEU A 153 -3.71 -10.81 -10.17
CA LEU A 153 -4.88 -10.45 -9.37
C LEU A 153 -6.15 -11.24 -9.74
N GLN A 154 -6.21 -11.82 -10.96
CA GLN A 154 -7.32 -12.71 -11.34
C GLN A 154 -7.25 -14.07 -10.64
N ALA A 155 -6.04 -14.54 -10.35
CA ALA A 155 -5.80 -15.84 -9.72
C ALA A 155 -5.66 -15.73 -8.19
N LEU A 156 -5.20 -14.59 -7.69
CA LEU A 156 -4.81 -14.39 -6.29
C LEU A 156 -5.89 -14.78 -5.25
N PRO A 157 -7.19 -14.43 -5.44
CA PRO A 157 -8.23 -14.80 -4.47
C PRO A 157 -8.49 -16.29 -4.34
N SER A 158 -8.07 -17.10 -5.32
CA SER A 158 -8.21 -18.56 -5.31
C SER A 158 -6.97 -19.30 -4.81
N MET A 159 -5.88 -18.59 -4.53
CA MET A 159 -4.62 -19.18 -4.10
C MET A 159 -4.55 -19.32 -2.58
N ASP A 160 -3.99 -20.43 -2.13
CA ASP A 160 -3.53 -20.54 -0.74
C ASP A 160 -2.11 -19.97 -0.56
N ALA A 161 -1.67 -19.89 0.69
CA ALA A 161 -0.38 -19.33 1.05
C ALA A 161 0.82 -20.13 0.51
N ALA A 162 0.68 -21.44 0.32
CA ALA A 162 1.77 -22.29 -0.20
C ALA A 162 1.90 -22.08 -1.71
N GLN A 163 0.78 -22.08 -2.42
CA GLN A 163 0.72 -21.80 -3.87
C GLN A 163 1.30 -20.43 -4.20
N TYR A 164 0.90 -19.40 -3.45
CA TYR A 164 1.43 -18.05 -3.65
C TYR A 164 2.94 -17.99 -3.44
N ARG A 165 3.47 -18.56 -2.35
CA ARG A 165 4.92 -18.59 -2.09
C ARG A 165 5.70 -19.33 -3.15
N ALA A 166 5.19 -20.46 -3.64
CA ALA A 166 5.82 -21.21 -4.73
C ALA A 166 5.89 -20.35 -6.00
N LEU A 167 4.79 -19.68 -6.35
CA LEU A 167 4.71 -18.80 -7.51
C LEU A 167 5.69 -17.63 -7.43
N VAL A 168 5.81 -17.00 -6.26
CA VAL A 168 6.82 -15.94 -6.02
C VAL A 168 8.24 -16.47 -6.17
N ALA A 169 8.54 -17.66 -5.64
CA ALA A 169 9.87 -18.27 -5.79
C ALA A 169 10.24 -18.56 -7.25
N GLU A 170 9.24 -18.92 -8.08
CA GLU A 170 9.42 -19.19 -9.50
C GLU A 170 9.44 -17.94 -10.39
N SER A 171 9.08 -16.78 -9.86
CA SER A 171 8.90 -15.54 -10.64
C SER A 171 10.19 -14.90 -11.15
N GLY A 172 11.34 -15.28 -10.60
CA GLY A 172 12.61 -14.60 -10.85
C GLY A 172 12.77 -13.27 -10.12
N GLY A 173 11.83 -12.92 -9.24
CA GLY A 173 11.86 -11.70 -8.43
C GLY A 173 11.23 -10.49 -9.08
N HIS A 174 11.62 -9.30 -8.60
CA HIS A 174 11.08 -8.01 -9.00
C HIS A 174 11.78 -7.47 -10.26
N SER A 175 11.01 -6.95 -11.22
CA SER A 175 11.53 -6.35 -12.44
C SER A 175 10.69 -5.15 -12.89
N HIS A 176 11.34 -4.07 -13.30
CA HIS A 176 10.68 -2.86 -13.81
C HIS A 176 10.51 -2.84 -15.34
N GLY A 177 11.15 -3.77 -16.04
CA GLY A 177 11.08 -3.88 -17.50
C GLY A 177 11.80 -2.78 -18.26
N GLY A 178 12.77 -2.12 -17.64
CA GLY A 178 13.51 -1.06 -18.31
C GLY A 178 12.66 0.14 -18.67
N GLY A 179 11.58 0.42 -17.93
CA GLY A 179 10.86 1.69 -18.02
C GLY A 179 11.85 2.83 -17.84
N GLU A 180 11.81 3.82 -18.73
CA GLU A 180 12.79 4.85 -18.98
C GLU A 180 13.15 5.66 -17.72
N THR A 181 14.04 5.14 -16.91
CA THR A 181 14.95 5.94 -16.12
C THR A 181 16.34 5.61 -16.64
N ALA A 182 16.78 6.38 -17.64
CA ALA A 182 18.18 6.47 -18.02
C ALA A 182 18.95 7.10 -16.85
N ALA A 183 19.22 6.33 -15.84
CA ALA A 183 20.25 6.52 -14.82
C ALA A 183 20.30 5.21 -14.03
N GLY A 184 21.33 4.42 -14.28
CA GLY A 184 21.56 3.19 -13.55
C GLY A 184 21.69 3.46 -12.07
N ASP A 185 20.78 2.88 -11.34
CA ASP A 185 20.94 2.57 -9.92
C ASP A 185 20.34 1.16 -9.72
N ASP A 186 21.24 0.18 -9.87
CA ASP A 186 21.02 -1.20 -9.46
C ASP A 186 20.92 -1.26 -7.93
N HIS A 187 19.78 -0.95 -7.36
CA HIS A 187 19.54 -0.98 -5.90
C HIS A 187 19.39 -2.39 -5.31
N HIS A 188 19.57 -3.45 -6.12
CA HIS A 188 19.53 -4.83 -5.62
C HIS A 188 20.78 -5.57 -6.07
N GLY A 189 21.73 -5.70 -5.14
CA GLY A 189 23.00 -6.38 -5.30
C GLY A 189 22.84 -7.77 -5.95
N ARG A 190 23.10 -7.84 -7.25
CA ARG A 190 23.61 -9.05 -7.85
C ARG A 190 25.02 -9.22 -7.35
N THR A 191 25.26 -10.22 -6.53
CA THR A 191 26.59 -10.78 -6.38
C THR A 191 27.02 -11.38 -7.73
N ALA A 192 27.68 -10.54 -8.55
CA ALA A 192 28.40 -11.04 -9.71
C ALA A 192 29.61 -11.85 -9.22
N PRO A 193 30.00 -12.94 -9.92
CA PRO A 193 31.23 -13.64 -9.61
C PRO A 193 32.41 -12.69 -9.82
N VAL A 194 33.24 -12.56 -8.80
CA VAL A 194 34.49 -11.80 -8.85
C VAL A 194 35.44 -12.56 -9.77
N GLU A 195 35.66 -12.06 -10.99
CA GLU A 195 36.87 -12.38 -11.76
C GLU A 195 38.05 -11.63 -11.15
N THR A 196 38.97 -12.45 -10.64
CA THR A 196 40.24 -12.03 -10.06
C THR A 196 41.12 -11.47 -11.15
N GLN A 197 41.34 -10.15 -11.18
CA GLN A 197 42.54 -9.58 -11.79
C GLN A 197 43.39 -8.96 -10.69
N GLY A 198 44.55 -9.60 -10.50
CA GLY A 198 45.50 -9.25 -9.47
C GLY A 198 46.24 -7.94 -9.73
N HIS A 199 46.36 -7.16 -8.66
CA HIS A 199 47.56 -6.32 -8.48
C HIS A 199 48.01 -6.50 -7.03
N GLY A 200 49.17 -7.15 -6.90
CA GLY A 200 49.78 -7.41 -5.62
C GLY A 200 50.33 -6.13 -4.97
N HIS A 201 50.46 -6.17 -3.68
CA HIS A 201 51.67 -5.86 -2.91
C HIS A 201 51.43 -5.99 -1.39
N HIS A 202 52.25 -6.87 -0.84
CA HIS A 202 52.94 -6.89 0.49
C HIS A 202 52.11 -7.21 1.76
N GLU A 203 52.35 -8.45 2.19
CA GLU A 203 53.07 -8.94 3.39
C GLU A 203 52.45 -8.55 4.73
N ALA A 204 51.98 -9.57 5.31
CA ALA A 204 52.41 -10.44 6.39
C ALA A 204 52.10 -9.90 7.79
N VAL A 205 51.42 -10.65 8.60
CA VAL A 205 51.91 -11.50 9.68
C VAL A 205 50.74 -12.18 10.41
N SER A 206 50.93 -13.47 10.62
CA SER A 206 50.16 -14.39 11.48
C SER A 206 49.91 -13.90 12.90
N GLN A 207 48.77 -14.26 13.52
CA GLN A 207 48.66 -15.31 14.56
C GLN A 207 47.35 -15.24 15.34
N LEU A 208 46.63 -16.33 15.32
CA LEU A 208 46.13 -17.14 16.44
C LEU A 208 45.37 -16.47 17.61
N ALA A 209 44.20 -16.98 17.78
CA ALA A 209 43.59 -17.52 19.02
C ALA A 209 42.28 -16.92 19.43
N ALA A 210 41.27 -17.73 19.28
CA ALA A 210 40.30 -18.20 20.31
C ALA A 210 39.49 -17.21 21.18
N SER A 211 38.18 -17.42 21.10
CA SER A 211 37.24 -17.47 22.24
C SER A 211 36.56 -16.16 22.68
N GLU A 212 35.32 -16.10 22.34
CA GLU A 212 34.07 -15.94 23.12
C GLU A 212 33.55 -14.51 23.48
N PRO A 213 32.27 -14.39 23.99
CA PRO A 213 31.20 -13.79 23.19
C PRO A 213 30.69 -12.47 23.82
N GLY A 214 29.95 -11.71 22.97
CA GLY A 214 28.96 -10.78 23.51
C GLY A 214 29.40 -9.34 23.66
N ALA A 215 29.14 -8.53 22.64
CA ALA A 215 28.92 -7.09 22.82
C ALA A 215 27.96 -6.57 21.73
N ALA A 216 26.94 -5.88 22.18
CA ALA A 216 25.96 -5.18 21.37
C ALA A 216 26.64 -4.24 20.36
N SER A 217 26.25 -4.33 19.09
CA SER A 217 26.73 -3.47 18.01
C SER A 217 26.20 -2.05 18.24
N GLU A 218 27.05 -1.14 18.67
CA GLU A 218 26.80 0.29 18.62
C GLU A 218 26.93 0.74 17.15
N SER A 219 25.81 1.15 16.57
CA SER A 219 25.79 1.76 15.24
C SER A 219 26.24 3.22 15.33
N ALA A 220 27.49 3.49 15.05
CA ALA A 220 28.00 4.85 14.84
C ALA A 220 27.72 5.29 13.41
N HIS A 221 27.12 6.48 13.21
CA HIS A 221 26.98 7.10 11.90
C HIS A 221 27.80 8.40 11.83
N VAL A 222 28.24 8.77 10.64
CA VAL A 222 29.05 9.98 10.40
C VAL A 222 28.18 11.00 9.68
N PRO A 223 27.85 12.14 10.31
CA PRO A 223 27.16 13.24 9.64
C PRO A 223 28.02 13.97 8.62
N ALA A 224 27.43 14.87 7.85
CA ALA A 224 28.07 15.61 6.77
C ALA A 224 29.22 16.55 7.23
N ASP A 225 29.41 16.76 8.53
CA ASP A 225 30.54 17.53 9.12
C ASP A 225 31.81 16.69 9.39
N GLY A 226 31.78 15.39 9.09
CA GLY A 226 32.96 14.50 9.14
C GLY A 226 33.46 14.15 10.54
N LYS A 227 32.73 14.47 11.62
CA LYS A 227 33.12 14.13 12.99
C LYS A 227 32.28 13.00 13.57
N PRO A 228 32.86 11.84 13.92
CA PRO A 228 32.14 10.76 14.55
C PRO A 228 31.72 11.13 15.99
N HIS A 229 30.45 10.89 16.34
CA HIS A 229 29.97 11.01 17.71
C HIS A 229 29.11 9.78 18.09
N ALA A 230 29.20 9.37 19.33
CA ALA A 230 28.43 8.25 19.87
C ALA A 230 27.24 8.79 20.67
N HIS A 231 26.07 8.18 20.49
CA HIS A 231 24.89 8.49 21.29
C HIS A 231 24.88 7.63 22.56
N ALA A 232 24.68 8.27 23.70
CA ALA A 232 24.49 7.56 24.96
C ALA A 232 23.18 6.72 24.91
N PRO A 233 23.13 5.52 25.48
CA PRO A 233 21.93 4.70 25.45
C PRO A 233 20.80 5.40 26.22
N THR A 234 19.64 5.51 25.57
CA THR A 234 18.41 6.07 26.15
C THR A 234 17.96 5.19 27.31
N PRO A 235 17.66 5.75 28.50
CA PRO A 235 17.19 4.95 29.62
C PRO A 235 15.82 4.31 29.27
N LYS A 236 15.73 2.99 29.42
CA LYS A 236 14.50 2.21 29.26
C LYS A 236 13.43 2.76 30.20
N ALA A 237 12.31 3.24 29.64
CA ALA A 237 11.13 3.61 30.42
C ALA A 237 10.59 2.39 31.20
N PRO A 238 10.10 2.58 32.44
CA PRO A 238 9.59 1.47 33.25
C PRO A 238 8.34 0.88 32.60
N THR A 239 8.38 -0.42 32.40
CA THR A 239 7.25 -1.22 31.88
C THR A 239 6.11 -1.17 32.90
N LYS A 240 5.04 -0.44 32.58
CA LYS A 240 3.80 -0.46 33.36
C LYS A 240 3.14 -1.82 33.13
N ALA A 241 3.01 -2.60 34.20
CA ALA A 241 2.33 -3.88 34.16
C ALA A 241 0.89 -3.70 33.67
N VAL A 242 0.58 -4.35 32.55
CA VAL A 242 -0.80 -4.44 32.03
C VAL A 242 -1.50 -5.54 32.81
N ALA A 243 -2.55 -5.18 33.54
CA ALA A 243 -3.47 -6.12 34.17
C ALA A 243 -4.17 -6.99 33.10
N PRO A 244 -4.48 -8.24 33.36
CA PRO A 244 -5.14 -9.12 32.39
C PRO A 244 -6.54 -8.61 32.09
N GLN A 245 -6.81 -8.35 30.83
CA GLN A 245 -8.16 -8.06 30.33
C GLN A 245 -9.00 -9.34 30.39
N ALA A 246 -10.17 -9.22 31.02
CA ALA A 246 -11.19 -10.26 31.06
C ALA A 246 -11.67 -10.60 29.64
N ALA A 247 -11.89 -11.89 29.41
CA ALA A 247 -12.42 -12.44 28.15
C ALA A 247 -13.81 -11.84 27.82
N PRO A 248 -14.14 -11.64 26.54
CA PRO A 248 -15.47 -11.22 26.14
C PRO A 248 -16.51 -12.29 26.48
N ALA A 249 -17.66 -11.88 27.05
CA ALA A 249 -18.79 -12.73 27.32
C ALA A 249 -19.39 -13.30 26.02
N GLU A 250 -19.74 -14.58 26.02
CA GLU A 250 -20.46 -15.25 24.95
C GLU A 250 -21.86 -14.64 24.78
N PRO A 251 -22.39 -14.54 23.53
CA PRO A 251 -23.74 -14.09 23.31
C PRO A 251 -24.75 -15.17 23.77
N PRO A 252 -25.96 -14.77 24.24
CA PRO A 252 -26.97 -15.70 24.70
C PRO A 252 -27.48 -16.56 23.54
N THR A 253 -27.59 -17.88 23.79
CA THR A 253 -28.26 -18.85 22.93
C THR A 253 -29.76 -18.63 22.99
N ASP A 254 -30.38 -18.23 21.89
CA ASP A 254 -31.82 -18.19 21.70
C ASP A 254 -32.32 -19.64 21.53
N GLU A 255 -32.97 -20.16 22.58
CA GLU A 255 -33.83 -21.37 22.49
C GLU A 255 -35.14 -21.00 21.77
N HIS A 256 -35.23 -21.29 20.48
CA HIS A 256 -36.52 -21.29 19.79
C HIS A 256 -37.33 -22.56 20.15
N GLN A 257 -38.30 -22.36 21.03
CA GLN A 257 -39.36 -23.33 21.29
C GLN A 257 -40.14 -23.61 19.99
N ALA A 258 -40.17 -24.89 19.63
CA ALA A 258 -41.05 -25.43 18.63
C ALA A 258 -42.52 -25.35 19.10
N HIS A 259 -43.37 -24.60 18.42
CA HIS A 259 -44.82 -24.72 18.49
C HIS A 259 -45.31 -25.61 17.37
N GLU A 260 -45.68 -26.81 17.75
CA GLU A 260 -46.56 -27.72 16.99
C GLU A 260 -47.95 -27.09 16.87
N HIS A 261 -48.43 -26.94 15.64
CA HIS A 261 -49.85 -26.79 15.33
C HIS A 261 -50.27 -27.89 14.35
N ALA A 262 -50.97 -28.88 14.93
CA ALA A 262 -51.86 -29.77 14.19
C ALA A 262 -53.12 -28.99 13.81
N HIS A 263 -53.50 -29.02 12.52
CA HIS A 263 -54.84 -29.27 11.96
C HIS A 263 -54.74 -29.34 10.43
#